data_62644ea5c64185e2c945b2f312097e42
#
_entry.id   62644ea5c64185e2c945b2f312097e42
#
_cell.length_a   1.000
_cell.length_b   1.000
_cell.length_c   1.000
_cell.angle_alpha   90.00
_cell.angle_beta   90.00
_cell.angle_gamma   90.00
#
_symmetry.space_group_name_H-M   'P 1'
#
loop_
_entity.id
_entity.type
_entity.pdbx_description
1 polymer ?
#
loop_
_entity_poly.entity_id
_entity_poly.type
_entity_poly.pdbx_seq_one_letter_code
_entity_poly.pdbx_strand_id
1 'polypeptide(L)'
;MKYYWFIFCKTDLLLEKVGNNYTIPLSEEPPIALRPWTHVMNIGPTEDGTEVKAFMIDSPVTDNPNYEMCGLRPSFYLLSTELYLKAGKCHELLYWDQNTKFCGVCGAPMKMHTDISKRCTNCAKEVWPQLATAIIVLVHKGDEVLLVHARNFKSDFFGLVAGFVETGE
;
A
#
# COMPACT_ATOMS: atom_id res chain seq x y z
N MET A 1 -21.93 -7.43 -8.71
CA MET A 1 -20.65 -8.06 -8.33
C MET A 1 -20.02 -7.22 -7.21
N LYS A 2 -19.55 -7.83 -6.10
CA LYS A 2 -18.94 -7.09 -5.00
C LYS A 2 -17.43 -6.98 -5.18
N TYR A 3 -16.86 -5.88 -4.68
CA TYR A 3 -15.43 -5.57 -4.72
C TYR A 3 -14.94 -5.25 -3.31
N TYR A 4 -13.72 -5.64 -2.96
CA TYR A 4 -13.01 -5.04 -1.86
C TYR A 4 -12.53 -3.65 -2.27
N TRP A 5 -12.85 -2.64 -1.44
CA TRP A 5 -12.50 -1.25 -1.69
C TRP A 5 -11.38 -0.80 -0.74
N PHE A 6 -10.16 -0.77 -1.25
CA PHE A 6 -9.01 -0.26 -0.52
C PHE A 6 -8.87 1.25 -0.76
N ILE A 7 -9.25 2.03 0.24
CA ILE A 7 -9.37 3.49 0.16
C ILE A 7 -8.39 4.11 1.10
N PHE A 8 -7.52 4.98 0.58
CA PHE A 8 -6.46 5.60 1.37
C PHE A 8 -6.58 7.12 1.40
N CYS A 9 -6.31 7.70 2.58
CA CYS A 9 -5.97 9.10 2.76
C CYS A 9 -4.50 9.16 3.20
N LYS A 10 -3.60 9.53 2.30
CA LYS A 10 -2.14 9.39 2.52
C LYS A 10 -1.78 7.93 2.85
N THR A 11 -1.36 7.66 4.09
CA THR A 11 -1.01 6.32 4.58
C THR A 11 -2.12 5.66 5.39
N ASP A 12 -3.23 6.37 5.63
CA ASP A 12 -4.35 5.84 6.42
C ASP A 12 -5.34 5.13 5.51
N LEU A 13 -5.69 3.91 5.89
CA LEU A 13 -6.60 3.01 5.20
C LEU A 13 -7.99 3.10 5.82
N LEU A 14 -9.02 3.15 5.00
CA LEU A 14 -10.41 3.09 5.44
C LEU A 14 -10.77 1.65 5.82
N LEU A 15 -11.17 1.44 7.06
CA LEU A 15 -11.67 0.18 7.59
C LEU A 15 -13.17 0.27 7.84
N GLU A 16 -13.89 -0.83 7.59
CA GLU A 16 -15.28 -1.01 7.96
C GLU A 16 -15.38 -1.71 9.31
N LYS A 17 -16.24 -1.20 10.21
CA LYS A 17 -16.52 -1.80 11.51
C LYS A 17 -17.58 -2.89 11.36
N VAL A 18 -17.25 -4.11 11.77
CA VAL A 18 -18.19 -5.26 11.79
C VAL A 18 -18.25 -5.82 13.22
N GLY A 19 -19.22 -5.38 13.98
CA GLY A 19 -19.29 -5.68 15.43
C GLY A 19 -18.06 -5.11 16.15
N ASN A 20 -17.27 -5.98 16.77
CA ASN A 20 -16.03 -5.62 17.46
C ASN A 20 -14.77 -5.76 16.58
N ASN A 21 -14.92 -6.09 15.31
CA ASN A 21 -13.82 -6.32 14.39
C ASN A 21 -13.80 -5.27 13.28
N TYR A 22 -12.71 -5.31 12.48
CA TYR A 22 -12.52 -4.47 11.31
C TYR A 22 -12.29 -5.32 10.08
N THR A 23 -12.72 -4.80 8.93
CA THR A 23 -12.45 -5.39 7.63
C THR A 23 -12.28 -4.29 6.58
N ILE A 24 -11.94 -4.68 5.36
CA ILE A 24 -12.00 -3.81 4.18
C ILE A 24 -13.45 -3.76 3.69
N PRO A 25 -14.00 -2.59 3.32
CA PRO A 25 -15.35 -2.48 2.77
C PRO A 25 -15.55 -3.41 1.57
N LEU A 26 -16.63 -4.19 1.59
CA LEU A 26 -17.00 -5.16 0.54
C LEU A 26 -18.40 -4.84 -0.01
N SER A 27 -18.48 -4.18 -1.15
CA SER A 27 -19.74 -3.72 -1.75
C SER A 27 -19.69 -3.67 -3.27
N GLU A 28 -20.85 -3.53 -3.92
CA GLU A 28 -20.92 -3.35 -5.39
C GLU A 28 -20.47 -1.95 -5.82
N GLU A 29 -20.85 -0.94 -5.03
CA GLU A 29 -20.47 0.46 -5.23
C GLU A 29 -19.45 0.89 -4.16
N PRO A 30 -18.63 1.91 -4.44
CA PRO A 30 -17.69 2.42 -3.45
C PRO A 30 -18.45 2.95 -2.21
N PRO A 31 -17.96 2.67 -0.99
CA PRO A 31 -18.63 3.07 0.25
C PRO A 31 -18.67 4.58 0.50
N ILE A 32 -17.93 5.34 -0.30
CA ILE A 32 -17.89 6.80 -0.29
C ILE A 32 -18.01 7.33 -1.72
N ALA A 33 -18.54 8.54 -1.85
CA ALA A 33 -18.73 9.17 -3.14
C ALA A 33 -17.38 9.44 -3.85
N LEU A 34 -17.28 9.02 -5.11
CA LEU A 34 -16.13 9.31 -5.95
C LEU A 34 -16.23 10.73 -6.52
N ARG A 35 -15.13 11.45 -6.53
CA ARG A 35 -15.01 12.68 -7.30
C ARG A 35 -14.76 12.38 -8.78
N PRO A 36 -15.16 13.26 -9.73
CA PRO A 36 -14.98 13.01 -11.16
C PRO A 36 -13.54 12.74 -11.61
N TRP A 37 -12.57 13.19 -10.83
CA TRP A 37 -11.14 13.01 -11.11
C TRP A 37 -10.47 11.89 -10.30
N THR A 38 -11.24 11.15 -9.48
CA THR A 38 -10.68 10.03 -8.71
C THR A 38 -10.31 8.90 -9.66
N HIS A 39 -9.02 8.57 -9.70
CA HIS A 39 -8.54 7.41 -10.42
C HIS A 39 -8.72 6.16 -9.56
N VAL A 40 -9.58 5.24 -10.01
CA VAL A 40 -9.79 3.93 -9.38
C VAL A 40 -8.94 2.90 -10.11
N MET A 41 -8.02 2.28 -9.39
CA MET A 41 -7.19 1.19 -9.92
C MET A 41 -7.84 -0.16 -9.64
N ASN A 42 -7.79 -1.06 -10.63
CA ASN A 42 -8.10 -2.47 -10.45
C ASN A 42 -6.80 -3.18 -10.04
N ILE A 43 -6.85 -3.84 -8.88
CA ILE A 43 -5.73 -4.62 -8.35
C ILE A 43 -6.12 -6.10 -8.45
N GLY A 44 -5.19 -6.98 -8.77
CA GLY A 44 -5.53 -8.40 -8.89
C GLY A 44 -6.31 -8.94 -7.67
N PRO A 45 -7.20 -9.93 -7.86
CA PRO A 45 -8.15 -10.39 -6.85
C PRO A 45 -7.48 -10.93 -5.58
N THR A 46 -8.27 -11.11 -4.53
CA THR A 46 -7.93 -11.84 -3.31
C THR A 46 -7.84 -13.35 -3.59
N GLU A 47 -7.37 -14.14 -2.63
CA GLU A 47 -7.22 -15.61 -2.78
C GLU A 47 -8.55 -16.32 -3.04
N ASP A 48 -9.67 -15.77 -2.51
CA ASP A 48 -11.03 -16.27 -2.76
C ASP A 48 -11.62 -15.84 -4.11
N GLY A 49 -10.86 -15.10 -4.92
CA GLY A 49 -11.27 -14.60 -6.23
C GLY A 49 -12.09 -13.31 -6.19
N THR A 50 -12.24 -12.67 -5.03
CA THR A 50 -12.95 -11.38 -4.94
C THR A 50 -12.12 -10.27 -5.56
N GLU A 51 -12.71 -9.55 -6.51
CA GLU A 51 -12.05 -8.43 -7.20
C GLU A 51 -11.73 -7.27 -6.24
N VAL A 52 -10.60 -6.62 -6.50
CA VAL A 52 -10.07 -5.54 -5.66
C VAL A 52 -9.99 -4.25 -6.43
N LYS A 53 -10.53 -3.19 -5.84
CA LYS A 53 -10.42 -1.81 -6.32
C LYS A 53 -9.76 -0.94 -5.27
N ALA A 54 -8.91 -0.02 -5.71
CA ALA A 54 -8.20 0.88 -4.82
C ALA A 54 -8.17 2.31 -5.36
N PHE A 55 -8.26 3.29 -4.45
CA PHE A 55 -8.11 4.71 -4.80
C PHE A 55 -7.68 5.54 -3.59
N MET A 56 -7.20 6.76 -3.89
CA MET A 56 -6.84 7.76 -2.88
C MET A 56 -7.93 8.81 -2.73
N ILE A 57 -8.06 9.33 -1.51
CA ILE A 57 -8.91 10.48 -1.16
C ILE A 57 -8.07 11.59 -0.55
N ASP A 58 -8.54 12.83 -0.68
CA ASP A 58 -7.80 14.02 -0.24
C ASP A 58 -7.98 14.30 1.27
N SER A 59 -9.10 13.84 1.85
CA SER A 59 -9.45 14.08 3.25
C SER A 59 -9.94 12.79 3.91
N PRO A 60 -9.64 12.58 5.20
CA PRO A 60 -10.10 11.39 5.90
C PRO A 60 -11.63 11.35 6.03
N VAL A 61 -12.18 10.17 6.10
CA VAL A 61 -13.61 9.94 6.41
C VAL A 61 -13.79 10.03 7.92
N THR A 62 -14.59 10.99 8.38
CA THR A 62 -14.80 11.28 9.82
C THR A 62 -16.26 11.29 10.25
N ASP A 63 -17.18 11.37 9.30
CA ASP A 63 -18.60 11.61 9.50
C ASP A 63 -19.48 10.35 9.40
N ASN A 64 -18.88 9.18 9.19
CA ASN A 64 -19.59 7.91 9.12
C ASN A 64 -19.11 6.95 10.21
N PRO A 65 -19.95 6.64 11.22
CA PRO A 65 -19.55 5.79 12.36
C PRO A 65 -19.25 4.33 12.00
N ASN A 66 -19.66 3.88 10.81
CA ASN A 66 -19.39 2.52 10.34
C ASN A 66 -17.96 2.36 9.82
N TYR A 67 -17.25 3.45 9.62
CA TYR A 67 -15.88 3.44 9.08
C TYR A 67 -14.90 4.10 10.05
N GLU A 68 -13.66 3.72 9.90
CA GLU A 68 -12.53 4.29 10.65
C GLU A 68 -11.29 4.37 9.77
N MET A 69 -10.58 5.49 9.84
CA MET A 69 -9.26 5.64 9.21
C MET A 69 -8.19 5.09 10.15
N CYS A 70 -7.42 4.14 9.68
CA CYS A 70 -6.33 3.50 10.43
C CYS A 70 -5.05 3.53 9.61
N GLY A 71 -3.94 3.90 10.24
CA GLY A 71 -2.63 3.82 9.58
C GLY A 71 -2.37 2.42 9.02
N LEU A 72 -1.79 2.32 7.82
CA LEU A 72 -1.53 1.03 7.16
C LEU A 72 -0.74 0.07 8.07
N ARG A 73 0.31 0.55 8.75
CA ARG A 73 1.11 -0.31 9.63
C ARG A 73 0.33 -0.84 10.84
N PRO A 74 -0.41 -0.03 11.63
CA PRO A 74 -1.26 -0.55 12.72
C PRO A 74 -2.39 -1.47 12.25
N SER A 75 -2.88 -1.34 11.01
CA SER A 75 -3.95 -2.20 10.49
C SER A 75 -3.57 -3.69 10.43
N PHE A 76 -2.27 -4.02 10.54
CA PHE A 76 -1.78 -5.40 10.72
C PHE A 76 -2.46 -6.14 11.89
N TYR A 77 -2.75 -5.44 12.97
CA TYR A 77 -3.39 -6.03 14.15
C TYR A 77 -4.92 -6.13 14.05
N LEU A 78 -5.51 -5.54 13.01
CA LEU A 78 -6.96 -5.41 12.84
C LEU A 78 -7.50 -6.25 11.66
N LEU A 79 -6.67 -6.53 10.66
CA LEU A 79 -7.02 -7.24 9.44
C LEU A 79 -6.46 -8.67 9.42
N SER A 80 -7.06 -9.53 8.59
CA SER A 80 -6.41 -10.78 8.21
C SER A 80 -5.09 -10.50 7.49
N THR A 81 -4.13 -11.44 7.57
CA THR A 81 -2.84 -11.33 6.90
C THR A 81 -3.01 -11.06 5.40
N GLU A 82 -3.94 -11.75 4.74
CA GLU A 82 -4.23 -11.56 3.32
C GLU A 82 -4.66 -10.13 3.00
N LEU A 83 -5.67 -9.60 3.71
CA LEU A 83 -6.16 -8.25 3.49
C LEU A 83 -5.12 -7.19 3.83
N TYR A 84 -4.30 -7.41 4.86
CA TYR A 84 -3.19 -6.53 5.19
C TYR A 84 -2.12 -6.49 4.08
N LEU A 85 -1.69 -7.63 3.58
CA LEU A 85 -0.71 -7.71 2.47
C LEU A 85 -1.30 -7.09 1.18
N LYS A 86 -2.58 -7.32 0.92
CA LYS A 86 -3.28 -6.69 -0.19
C LYS A 86 -3.35 -5.17 -0.03
N ALA A 87 -3.58 -4.65 1.19
CA ALA A 87 -3.54 -3.23 1.48
C ALA A 87 -2.17 -2.61 1.20
N GLY A 88 -1.09 -3.30 1.57
CA GLY A 88 0.28 -2.89 1.25
C GLY A 88 0.49 -2.75 -0.26
N LYS A 89 0.09 -3.76 -1.04
CA LYS A 89 0.17 -3.74 -2.51
C LYS A 89 -0.66 -2.60 -3.11
N CYS A 90 -1.89 -2.40 -2.64
CA CYS A 90 -2.74 -1.31 -3.11
C CYS A 90 -2.12 0.06 -2.85
N HIS A 91 -1.60 0.28 -1.64
CA HIS A 91 -0.97 1.55 -1.28
C HIS A 91 0.27 1.83 -2.13
N GLU A 92 1.13 0.84 -2.34
CA GLU A 92 2.34 0.97 -3.17
C GLU A 92 2.00 1.34 -4.61
N LEU A 93 1.03 0.67 -5.24
CA LEU A 93 0.62 0.96 -6.61
C LEU A 93 -0.01 2.35 -6.73
N LEU A 94 -0.85 2.75 -5.78
CA LEU A 94 -1.44 4.10 -5.75
C LEU A 94 -0.38 5.18 -5.54
N TYR A 95 0.58 4.95 -4.64
CA TYR A 95 1.71 5.86 -4.43
C TYR A 95 2.56 6.00 -5.69
N TRP A 96 2.91 4.88 -6.33
CA TRP A 96 3.64 4.90 -7.60
C TRP A 96 2.87 5.64 -8.70
N ASP A 97 1.57 5.38 -8.83
CA ASP A 97 0.71 6.06 -9.82
C ASP A 97 0.75 7.58 -9.64
N GLN A 98 0.64 8.06 -8.40
CA GLN A 98 0.67 9.48 -8.07
C GLN A 98 2.04 10.13 -8.34
N ASN A 99 3.13 9.40 -8.14
CA ASN A 99 4.49 9.92 -8.26
C ASN A 99 5.10 9.71 -9.66
N THR A 100 4.40 9.03 -10.57
CA THR A 100 4.83 8.75 -11.95
C THR A 100 3.89 9.38 -12.98
N LYS A 101 3.54 10.66 -12.79
CA LYS A 101 2.64 11.38 -13.72
C LYS A 101 3.34 11.88 -14.97
N PHE A 102 4.65 12.13 -14.88
CA PHE A 102 5.47 12.68 -15.95
C PHE A 102 6.71 11.83 -16.18
N CYS A 103 7.16 11.80 -17.44
CA CYS A 103 8.33 11.06 -17.86
C CYS A 103 9.63 11.71 -17.33
N GLY A 104 10.45 10.97 -16.61
CA GLY A 104 11.75 11.44 -16.12
C GLY A 104 12.80 11.68 -17.22
N VAL A 105 12.51 11.32 -18.49
CA VAL A 105 13.43 11.54 -19.64
C VAL A 105 13.05 12.79 -20.43
N CYS A 106 11.75 12.98 -20.77
CA CYS A 106 11.33 14.05 -21.66
C CYS A 106 10.22 14.96 -21.09
N GLY A 107 9.78 14.73 -19.84
CA GLY A 107 8.75 15.53 -19.16
C GLY A 107 7.31 15.33 -19.65
N ALA A 108 7.08 14.55 -20.71
CA ALA A 108 5.73 14.33 -21.23
C ALA A 108 4.88 13.47 -20.26
N PRO A 109 3.54 13.57 -20.33
CA PRO A 109 2.64 12.77 -19.48
C PRO A 109 2.86 11.27 -19.63
N MET A 110 2.76 10.54 -18.51
CA MET A 110 2.74 9.08 -18.46
C MET A 110 1.30 8.58 -18.45
N LYS A 111 1.03 7.49 -19.16
CA LYS A 111 -0.27 6.80 -19.14
C LYS A 111 -0.10 5.34 -18.80
N MET A 112 -1.10 4.76 -18.13
CA MET A 112 -1.15 3.31 -17.88
C MET A 112 -1.03 2.57 -19.22
N HIS A 113 -0.14 1.57 -19.25
CA HIS A 113 0.08 0.70 -20.40
C HIS A 113 -0.33 -0.73 -20.09
N THR A 114 -0.05 -1.19 -18.87
CA THR A 114 -0.56 -2.43 -18.28
C THR A 114 -1.09 -2.10 -16.87
N ASP A 115 -1.58 -3.09 -16.14
CA ASP A 115 -2.05 -2.91 -14.75
C ASP A 115 -0.95 -2.43 -13.80
N ILE A 116 0.32 -2.65 -14.15
CA ILE A 116 1.50 -2.33 -13.33
C ILE A 116 2.59 -1.59 -14.10
N SER A 117 2.30 -1.04 -15.28
CA SER A 117 3.29 -0.22 -16.01
C SER A 117 2.66 1.02 -16.61
N LYS A 118 3.45 2.07 -16.73
CA LYS A 118 3.13 3.30 -17.46
C LYS A 118 4.08 3.50 -18.60
N ARG A 119 3.56 4.05 -19.70
CA ARG A 119 4.32 4.42 -20.88
C ARG A 119 4.21 5.92 -21.16
N CYS A 120 5.34 6.52 -21.50
CA CYS A 120 5.41 7.91 -21.90
C CYS A 120 4.67 8.13 -23.22
N THR A 121 3.87 9.17 -23.27
CA THR A 121 3.08 9.53 -24.46
C THR A 121 3.90 10.10 -25.61
N ASN A 122 5.18 10.49 -25.35
CA ASN A 122 6.07 11.09 -26.34
C ASN A 122 7.25 10.16 -26.70
N CYS A 123 8.08 9.77 -25.75
CA CYS A 123 9.31 9.00 -26.02
C CYS A 123 9.16 7.49 -25.82
N ALA A 124 7.96 6.99 -25.52
CA ALA A 124 7.66 5.59 -25.27
C ALA A 124 8.44 4.93 -24.11
N LYS A 125 9.17 5.70 -23.27
CA LYS A 125 9.78 5.18 -22.05
C LYS A 125 8.71 4.49 -21.19
N GLU A 126 8.97 3.25 -20.82
CA GLU A 126 8.10 2.48 -19.92
C GLU A 126 8.72 2.40 -18.52
N VAL A 127 7.88 2.47 -17.50
CA VAL A 127 8.27 2.40 -16.10
C VAL A 127 7.33 1.51 -15.31
N TRP A 128 7.87 0.85 -14.29
CA TRP A 128 7.17 -0.03 -13.34
C TRP A 128 7.35 0.48 -11.91
N PRO A 129 6.52 0.05 -10.94
CA PRO A 129 6.79 0.27 -9.54
C PRO A 129 8.21 -0.23 -9.18
N GLN A 130 8.94 0.57 -8.41
CA GLN A 130 10.27 0.19 -7.94
C GLN A 130 10.16 -0.49 -6.58
N LEU A 131 10.71 -1.69 -6.47
CA LEU A 131 10.79 -2.42 -5.21
C LEU A 131 12.08 -2.00 -4.48
N ALA A 132 11.92 -1.51 -3.25
CA ALA A 132 13.04 -1.27 -2.34
C ALA A 132 13.26 -2.52 -1.48
N THR A 133 14.01 -3.48 -2.01
CA THR A 133 14.31 -4.74 -1.32
C THR A 133 15.17 -4.48 -0.09
N ALA A 134 14.77 -5.02 1.06
CA ALA A 134 15.56 -5.00 2.29
C ALA A 134 15.79 -6.41 2.79
N ILE A 135 16.94 -6.61 3.45
CA ILE A 135 17.25 -7.84 4.18
C ILE A 135 17.13 -7.58 5.68
N ILE A 136 16.82 -8.62 6.43
CA ILE A 136 16.93 -8.66 7.88
C ILE A 136 17.66 -9.95 8.25
N VAL A 137 18.68 -9.85 9.10
CA VAL A 137 19.59 -10.95 9.41
C VAL A 137 19.55 -11.26 10.89
N LEU A 138 19.25 -12.50 11.24
CA LEU A 138 19.42 -13.05 12.56
C LEU A 138 20.87 -13.58 12.69
N VAL A 139 21.71 -12.86 13.42
CA VAL A 139 23.06 -13.33 13.76
C VAL A 139 22.99 -14.02 15.12
N HIS A 140 23.45 -15.29 15.19
CA HIS A 140 23.43 -16.05 16.43
C HIS A 140 24.75 -16.80 16.67
N LYS A 141 25.03 -17.08 17.95
CA LYS A 141 26.15 -17.91 18.38
C LYS A 141 25.66 -18.86 19.51
N GLY A 142 25.42 -20.13 19.17
CA GLY A 142 24.71 -21.03 20.07
C GLY A 142 23.29 -20.50 20.35
N ASP A 143 22.96 -20.31 21.62
CA ASP A 143 21.66 -19.81 22.08
C ASP A 143 21.61 -18.27 22.21
N GLU A 144 22.71 -17.57 21.93
CA GLU A 144 22.78 -16.12 21.98
C GLU A 144 22.43 -15.50 20.63
N VAL A 145 21.75 -14.35 20.63
CA VAL A 145 21.41 -13.57 19.43
C VAL A 145 21.98 -12.17 19.51
N LEU A 146 22.46 -11.64 18.38
CA LEU A 146 22.90 -10.25 18.27
C LEU A 146 21.69 -9.35 18.06
N LEU A 147 21.47 -8.43 18.99
CA LEU A 147 20.50 -7.36 18.87
C LEU A 147 21.23 -6.02 18.71
N VAL A 148 20.64 -5.14 17.93
CA VAL A 148 21.13 -3.79 17.69
C VAL A 148 20.15 -2.75 18.23
N HIS A 149 20.68 -1.64 18.74
CA HIS A 149 19.90 -0.50 19.18
C HIS A 149 20.36 0.74 18.42
N ALA A 150 19.51 1.21 17.49
CA ALA A 150 19.79 2.42 16.74
C ALA A 150 19.50 3.68 17.59
N ARG A 151 20.25 4.76 17.37
CA ARG A 151 20.11 6.03 18.12
C ARG A 151 18.69 6.63 18.10
N ASN A 152 17.93 6.36 17.06
CA ASN A 152 16.55 6.83 16.89
C ASN A 152 15.50 5.84 17.42
N PHE A 153 15.90 4.70 17.98
CA PHE A 153 14.99 3.79 18.63
C PHE A 153 14.57 4.33 20.00
N LYS A 154 13.35 3.98 20.40
CA LYS A 154 12.93 4.19 21.80
C LYS A 154 13.80 3.35 22.74
N SER A 155 13.97 3.79 23.99
CA SER A 155 14.92 3.20 24.96
C SER A 155 14.84 1.67 25.10
N ASP A 156 13.66 1.10 24.94
CA ASP A 156 13.41 -0.32 25.19
C ASP A 156 13.23 -1.15 23.91
N PHE A 157 13.56 -0.57 22.76
CA PHE A 157 13.40 -1.25 21.47
C PHE A 157 14.75 -1.65 20.89
N PHE A 158 14.92 -2.96 20.68
CA PHE A 158 16.06 -3.56 20.00
C PHE A 158 15.58 -4.24 18.73
N GLY A 159 16.41 -4.28 17.71
CA GLY A 159 16.12 -4.89 16.42
C GLY A 159 17.22 -5.85 15.97
N LEU A 160 16.96 -6.54 14.88
CA LEU A 160 17.96 -7.32 14.17
C LEU A 160 18.75 -6.42 13.22
N VAL A 161 19.87 -6.91 12.71
CA VAL A 161 20.64 -6.23 11.65
C VAL A 161 19.78 -6.24 10.37
N ALA A 162 19.51 -5.05 9.82
CA ALA A 162 18.72 -4.89 8.60
C ALA A 162 19.27 -3.75 7.74
N GLY A 163 19.08 -3.87 6.43
CA GLY A 163 19.49 -2.86 5.48
C GLY A 163 18.80 -3.04 4.13
N PHE A 164 18.80 -1.98 3.31
CA PHE A 164 18.37 -2.08 1.93
C PHE A 164 19.47 -2.72 1.09
N VAL A 165 19.06 -3.49 0.09
CA VAL A 165 19.96 -4.03 -0.94
C VAL A 165 20.38 -2.89 -1.85
N GLU A 166 21.67 -2.73 -2.06
CA GLU A 166 22.24 -1.69 -2.93
C GLU A 166 22.51 -2.23 -4.34
N THR A 167 22.78 -1.31 -5.30
CA THR A 167 23.07 -1.71 -6.67
C THR A 167 24.39 -2.49 -6.71
N GLY A 168 24.33 -3.73 -7.19
CA GLY A 168 25.50 -4.61 -7.30
C GLY A 168 25.64 -5.65 -6.20
N GLU A 169 24.72 -5.69 -5.25
CA GLU A 169 24.64 -6.72 -4.20
C GLU A 169 23.74 -7.89 -4.58
#